data_9598b0a458e691befee8f005e04e187a
#
_entry.id   9598b0a458e691befee8f005e04e187a
#
_cell.length_a   1.000
_cell.length_b   1.000
_cell.length_c   1.000
_cell.angle_alpha   90.00
_cell.angle_beta   90.00
_cell.angle_gamma   90.00
#
_symmetry.space_group_name_H-M   'P 1'
#
loop_
_entity.id
_entity.type
_entity.pdbx_description
1 polymer ?
#
loop_
_entity_poly.entity_id
_entity_poly.type
_entity_poly.pdbx_seq_one_letter_code
_entity_poly.pdbx_strand_id
1 'polypeptide(L)'
;MCIYNEEMRIMRVTRINLKTDAKDRNELINFCLKGRVQYVAIGWSYIYKEENIRTYQDYYDAVKERVKRINPALNAFWYTKADDLFWTRDLDGMYWICRAKGDAVSKYDESLDIGAVVPVESYLVGLEVPGQISGSFNRSNGGIIQRLDKGEEIVAYSKYMFNSRAGRNVYEIKRMEGNLLNNLSSFDLEELVISYLQIAKGYYVLSNSIAKRSTTINVECEFRSRRKEYPQKAVVQVKSPRYSGVLDALSFKQYINDGYIVYLYAPKVENADKMRNCIQITDEELMTFYKNNKSILPDSITKWENLIKE
;
A
#
# COMPACT_ATOMS: atom_id res chain seq x y z
N MET A 1 -43.18 -12.69 3.52
CA MET A 1 -42.34 -12.01 2.51
C MET A 1 -41.11 -11.49 3.25
N CYS A 2 -40.08 -12.32 3.40
CA CYS A 2 -38.84 -11.95 4.10
C CYS A 2 -38.01 -11.07 3.18
N ILE A 3 -37.89 -9.80 3.54
CA ILE A 3 -36.91 -8.88 2.91
C ILE A 3 -35.55 -9.30 3.46
N TYR A 4 -34.79 -10.04 2.64
CA TYR A 4 -33.38 -10.25 2.91
C TYR A 4 -32.71 -8.87 2.80
N ASN A 5 -32.30 -8.31 3.94
CA ASN A 5 -31.29 -7.27 3.97
C ASN A 5 -30.03 -7.87 3.31
N GLU A 6 -29.73 -7.49 2.08
CA GLU A 6 -28.39 -7.61 1.54
C GLU A 6 -27.48 -6.74 2.43
N GLU A 7 -26.85 -7.34 3.42
CA GLU A 7 -25.74 -6.70 4.12
C GLU A 7 -24.77 -6.23 3.02
N MET A 8 -24.59 -4.94 2.93
CA MET A 8 -23.73 -4.29 1.94
C MET A 8 -22.32 -4.89 2.08
N ARG A 9 -22.00 -5.85 1.23
CA ARG A 9 -20.71 -6.55 1.25
C ARG A 9 -19.58 -5.54 1.12
N ILE A 10 -18.66 -5.52 2.06
CA ILE A 10 -17.46 -4.70 1.99
C ILE A 10 -16.58 -5.26 0.86
N MET A 11 -16.34 -4.43 -0.16
CA MET A 11 -15.45 -4.72 -1.26
C MET A 11 -14.03 -4.95 -0.75
N ARG A 12 -13.36 -5.96 -1.28
CA ARG A 12 -11.99 -6.29 -0.88
C ARG A 12 -10.98 -5.65 -1.82
N VAL A 13 -9.91 -5.15 -1.24
CA VAL A 13 -8.69 -4.74 -1.96
C VAL A 13 -7.54 -5.60 -1.45
N THR A 14 -6.92 -6.33 -2.35
CA THR A 14 -5.95 -7.36 -2.01
C THR A 14 -4.68 -7.18 -2.82
N ARG A 15 -3.53 -7.26 -2.18
CA ARG A 15 -2.23 -7.39 -2.85
C ARG A 15 -1.95 -8.87 -3.10
N ILE A 16 -1.56 -9.22 -4.31
CA ILE A 16 -1.10 -10.55 -4.68
C ILE A 16 0.23 -10.49 -5.42
N ASN A 17 1.18 -11.31 -5.03
CA ASN A 17 2.36 -11.60 -5.82
C ASN A 17 2.03 -12.76 -6.76
N LEU A 18 2.10 -12.52 -8.08
CA LEU A 18 1.98 -13.59 -9.07
C LEU A 18 3.27 -14.42 -9.04
N LYS A 19 3.30 -15.36 -8.09
CA LYS A 19 4.43 -16.25 -7.85
C LYS A 19 3.89 -17.65 -7.59
N THR A 20 4.12 -18.52 -8.56
CA THR A 20 3.95 -19.97 -8.49
C THR A 20 5.33 -20.63 -8.64
N ASP A 21 5.40 -21.94 -8.71
CA ASP A 21 6.63 -22.68 -9.03
C ASP A 21 6.84 -22.83 -10.56
N ALA A 22 6.27 -21.91 -11.36
CA ALA A 22 6.47 -21.82 -12.80
C ALA A 22 7.96 -21.74 -13.16
N LYS A 23 8.38 -22.51 -14.15
CA LYS A 23 9.76 -22.50 -14.66
C LYS A 23 10.10 -21.16 -15.30
N ASP A 24 9.16 -20.58 -16.05
CA ASP A 24 9.29 -19.26 -16.64
C ASP A 24 8.25 -18.31 -16.03
N ARG A 25 8.76 -17.37 -15.24
CA ARG A 25 7.92 -16.33 -14.60
C ARG A 25 7.42 -15.28 -15.59
N ASN A 26 8.11 -15.05 -16.72
CA ASN A 26 7.63 -14.13 -17.74
C ASN A 26 6.38 -14.70 -18.42
N GLU A 27 6.36 -16.01 -18.69
CA GLU A 27 5.18 -16.68 -19.22
C GLU A 27 4.00 -16.59 -18.25
N LEU A 28 4.24 -16.81 -16.96
CA LEU A 28 3.20 -16.64 -15.93
C LEU A 28 2.61 -15.22 -15.92
N ILE A 29 3.48 -14.19 -15.94
CA ILE A 29 3.03 -12.79 -15.96
C ILE A 29 2.28 -12.46 -17.25
N ASN A 30 2.76 -12.92 -18.40
CA ASN A 30 2.09 -12.71 -19.68
C ASN A 30 0.71 -13.39 -19.69
N PHE A 31 0.63 -14.63 -19.23
CA PHE A 31 -0.64 -15.34 -19.07
C PHE A 31 -1.62 -14.58 -18.14
N CYS A 32 -1.13 -14.10 -17.01
CA CYS A 32 -1.96 -13.43 -16.01
C CYS A 32 -2.40 -12.03 -16.46
N LEU A 33 -1.51 -11.22 -17.02
CA LEU A 33 -1.76 -9.78 -17.18
C LEU A 33 -1.87 -9.29 -18.63
N LYS A 34 -1.25 -9.99 -19.59
CA LYS A 34 -1.15 -9.51 -20.98
C LYS A 34 -1.97 -10.35 -21.98
N GLY A 35 -2.58 -11.44 -21.52
CA GLY A 35 -3.43 -12.29 -22.36
C GLY A 35 -4.77 -11.63 -22.73
N ARG A 36 -5.46 -12.18 -23.75
CA ARG A 36 -6.82 -11.78 -24.10
C ARG A 36 -7.82 -11.95 -22.96
N VAL A 37 -7.63 -13.01 -22.17
CA VAL A 37 -8.31 -13.25 -20.90
C VAL A 37 -7.27 -13.17 -19.82
N GLN A 38 -7.51 -12.36 -18.82
CA GLN A 38 -6.55 -12.04 -17.77
C GLN A 38 -6.97 -12.69 -16.45
N TYR A 39 -5.97 -13.00 -15.62
CA TYR A 39 -6.19 -13.73 -14.38
C TYR A 39 -5.29 -13.21 -13.26
N VAL A 40 -5.71 -13.38 -12.02
CA VAL A 40 -4.78 -13.59 -10.91
C VAL A 40 -4.77 -15.08 -10.58
N ALA A 41 -3.59 -15.63 -10.24
CA ALA A 41 -3.38 -17.08 -10.16
C ALA A 41 -2.67 -17.49 -8.87
N ILE A 42 -2.95 -18.70 -8.41
CA ILE A 42 -2.21 -19.38 -7.34
C ILE A 42 -1.77 -20.78 -7.80
N GLY A 43 -0.69 -21.28 -7.19
CA GLY A 43 0.02 -22.50 -7.60
C GLY A 43 -0.66 -23.80 -7.16
N TRP A 44 0.14 -24.80 -6.83
CA TRP A 44 -0.23 -26.17 -6.43
C TRP A 44 -0.93 -26.98 -7.54
N SER A 45 -0.46 -26.86 -8.77
CA SER A 45 -0.98 -27.62 -9.92
C SER A 45 -0.83 -29.13 -9.76
N TYR A 46 0.15 -29.60 -8.98
CA TYR A 46 0.41 -31.01 -8.74
C TYR A 46 -0.79 -31.77 -8.15
N ILE A 47 -1.70 -31.08 -7.45
CA ILE A 47 -2.92 -31.65 -6.87
C ILE A 47 -3.79 -32.34 -7.93
N TYR A 48 -3.83 -31.82 -9.14
CA TYR A 48 -4.63 -32.38 -10.23
C TYR A 48 -4.15 -33.76 -10.72
N LYS A 49 -2.90 -34.14 -10.38
CA LYS A 49 -2.39 -35.48 -10.71
C LYS A 49 -2.87 -36.54 -9.75
N GLU A 50 -3.30 -36.15 -8.59
CA GLU A 50 -3.64 -37.03 -7.48
C GLU A 50 -5.14 -37.04 -7.19
N GLU A 51 -5.85 -35.97 -7.53
CA GLU A 51 -7.24 -35.72 -7.22
C GLU A 51 -8.06 -35.33 -8.45
N ASN A 52 -9.34 -35.74 -8.46
CA ASN A 52 -10.27 -35.36 -9.52
C ASN A 52 -10.87 -33.97 -9.23
N ILE A 53 -10.17 -32.91 -9.62
CA ILE A 53 -10.54 -31.51 -9.38
C ILE A 53 -11.42 -31.00 -10.53
N ARG A 54 -12.65 -30.61 -10.23
CA ARG A 54 -13.61 -30.02 -11.20
C ARG A 54 -14.01 -28.61 -10.83
N THR A 55 -14.07 -28.30 -9.54
CA THR A 55 -14.50 -27.03 -9.00
C THR A 55 -13.40 -26.40 -8.16
N TYR A 56 -13.53 -25.09 -7.85
CA TYR A 56 -12.64 -24.45 -6.90
C TYR A 56 -12.78 -25.06 -5.49
N GLN A 57 -13.96 -25.55 -5.13
CA GLN A 57 -14.18 -26.25 -3.86
C GLN A 57 -13.31 -27.51 -3.77
N ASP A 58 -13.33 -28.36 -4.81
CA ASP A 58 -12.52 -29.59 -4.83
C ASP A 58 -11.02 -29.23 -4.68
N TYR A 59 -10.57 -28.22 -5.41
CA TYR A 59 -9.19 -27.73 -5.32
C TYR A 59 -8.86 -27.21 -3.93
N TYR A 60 -9.74 -26.38 -3.34
CA TYR A 60 -9.56 -25.82 -2.01
C TYR A 60 -9.41 -26.91 -0.95
N ASP A 61 -10.29 -27.90 -0.96
CA ASP A 61 -10.29 -29.01 0.01
C ASP A 61 -9.05 -29.88 -0.15
N ALA A 62 -8.70 -30.26 -1.38
CA ALA A 62 -7.51 -31.07 -1.68
C ALA A 62 -6.20 -30.37 -1.26
N VAL A 63 -6.06 -29.07 -1.52
CA VAL A 63 -4.86 -28.32 -1.08
C VAL A 63 -4.85 -28.17 0.44
N LYS A 64 -6.00 -27.89 1.06
CA LYS A 64 -6.11 -27.67 2.51
C LYS A 64 -5.71 -28.91 3.32
N GLU A 65 -6.06 -30.11 2.84
CA GLU A 65 -5.69 -31.36 3.50
C GLU A 65 -4.17 -31.59 3.54
N ARG A 66 -3.44 -31.13 2.51
CA ARG A 66 -2.00 -31.33 2.36
C ARG A 66 -1.15 -30.22 3.00
N VAL A 67 -1.70 -29.03 3.15
CA VAL A 67 -1.01 -27.88 3.72
C VAL A 67 -1.36 -27.76 5.20
N LYS A 68 -0.41 -28.06 6.10
CA LYS A 68 -0.59 -28.05 7.58
C LYS A 68 -1.09 -26.72 8.16
N ARG A 69 -1.01 -25.61 7.42
CA ARG A 69 -1.50 -24.30 7.84
C ARG A 69 -2.44 -23.77 6.79
N ILE A 70 -3.56 -23.18 7.23
CA ILE A 70 -4.49 -22.48 6.34
C ILE A 70 -3.70 -21.48 5.50
N ASN A 71 -3.66 -21.70 4.20
CA ASN A 71 -2.94 -20.81 3.30
C ASN A 71 -3.76 -19.54 3.05
N PRO A 72 -3.24 -18.34 3.38
CA PRO A 72 -3.96 -17.10 3.18
C PRO A 72 -4.41 -16.87 1.73
N ALA A 73 -3.67 -17.42 0.74
CA ALA A 73 -4.01 -17.29 -0.67
C ALA A 73 -5.26 -18.11 -1.05
N LEU A 74 -5.39 -19.34 -0.56
CA LEU A 74 -6.59 -20.15 -0.73
C LEU A 74 -7.83 -19.45 -0.18
N ASN A 75 -7.74 -18.94 1.06
CA ASN A 75 -8.85 -18.24 1.69
C ASN A 75 -9.19 -16.93 0.96
N ALA A 76 -8.20 -16.19 0.50
CA ALA A 76 -8.46 -14.96 -0.23
C ALA A 76 -9.23 -15.24 -1.53
N PHE A 77 -8.87 -16.29 -2.28
CA PHE A 77 -9.57 -16.72 -3.48
C PHE A 77 -10.99 -17.22 -3.17
N TRP A 78 -11.14 -18.02 -2.10
CA TRP A 78 -12.45 -18.48 -1.63
C TRP A 78 -13.46 -17.36 -1.41
N TYR A 79 -12.99 -16.28 -0.82
CA TYR A 79 -13.85 -15.14 -0.51
C TYR A 79 -13.89 -14.07 -1.59
N THR A 80 -13.14 -14.20 -2.67
CA THR A 80 -13.20 -13.25 -3.79
C THR A 80 -14.55 -13.33 -4.49
N LYS A 81 -15.06 -12.17 -4.86
CA LYS A 81 -16.29 -11.99 -5.64
C LYS A 81 -16.05 -11.02 -6.77
N ALA A 82 -17.00 -10.95 -7.70
CA ALA A 82 -17.02 -9.91 -8.71
C ALA A 82 -16.84 -8.54 -8.04
N ASP A 83 -16.13 -7.65 -8.72
CA ASP A 83 -15.80 -6.28 -8.32
C ASP A 83 -14.77 -6.13 -7.19
N ASP A 84 -14.26 -7.22 -6.59
CA ASP A 84 -13.08 -7.11 -5.73
C ASP A 84 -11.86 -6.67 -6.55
N LEU A 85 -10.96 -5.91 -5.92
CA LEU A 85 -9.76 -5.38 -6.56
C LEU A 85 -8.50 -6.09 -6.08
N PHE A 86 -7.61 -6.35 -7.02
CA PHE A 86 -6.27 -6.83 -6.74
C PHE A 86 -5.23 -5.84 -7.23
N TRP A 87 -4.18 -5.67 -6.41
CA TRP A 87 -2.93 -5.07 -6.83
C TRP A 87 -1.90 -6.16 -7.04
N THR A 88 -1.20 -6.09 -8.15
CA THR A 88 -0.05 -6.96 -8.42
C THR A 88 1.09 -6.17 -9.06
N ARG A 89 2.25 -6.80 -9.19
CA ARG A 89 3.44 -6.19 -9.78
C ARG A 89 4.07 -7.19 -10.74
N ASP A 90 4.44 -6.73 -11.94
CA ASP A 90 5.17 -7.54 -12.91
C ASP A 90 6.68 -7.61 -12.58
N LEU A 91 7.46 -8.25 -13.45
CA LEU A 91 8.89 -8.45 -13.25
C LEU A 91 9.72 -7.18 -13.54
N ASP A 92 9.16 -6.22 -14.27
CA ASP A 92 9.76 -4.91 -14.51
C ASP A 92 9.51 -3.94 -13.35
N GLY A 93 8.78 -4.40 -12.32
CA GLY A 93 8.42 -3.61 -11.15
C GLY A 93 7.18 -2.74 -11.34
N MET A 94 6.52 -2.83 -12.49
CA MET A 94 5.32 -2.06 -12.79
C MET A 94 4.12 -2.60 -12.02
N TYR A 95 3.35 -1.71 -11.41
CA TYR A 95 2.11 -2.05 -10.71
C TYR A 95 0.94 -2.18 -11.67
N TRP A 96 0.10 -3.14 -11.38
CA TRP A 96 -1.15 -3.42 -12.10
C TRP A 96 -2.31 -3.42 -11.13
N ILE A 97 -3.45 -2.91 -11.58
CA ILE A 97 -4.72 -3.00 -10.88
C ILE A 97 -5.65 -3.93 -11.64
N CYS A 98 -6.27 -4.87 -10.93
CA CYS A 98 -7.09 -5.91 -11.51
C CYS A 98 -8.45 -5.95 -10.81
N ARG A 99 -9.54 -5.97 -11.58
CA ARG A 99 -10.90 -6.14 -11.08
C ARG A 99 -11.35 -7.57 -11.30
N ALA A 100 -11.79 -8.26 -10.26
CA ALA A 100 -12.39 -9.58 -10.37
C ALA A 100 -13.68 -9.54 -11.19
N LYS A 101 -13.80 -10.45 -12.16
CA LYS A 101 -15.01 -10.63 -12.98
C LYS A 101 -15.97 -11.67 -12.41
N GLY A 102 -15.57 -12.37 -11.37
CA GLY A 102 -16.34 -13.41 -10.72
C GLY A 102 -15.55 -14.10 -9.63
N ASP A 103 -16.05 -15.23 -9.20
CA ASP A 103 -15.45 -16.09 -8.19
C ASP A 103 -14.18 -16.78 -8.70
N ALA A 104 -13.39 -17.34 -7.79
CA ALA A 104 -12.26 -18.20 -8.15
C ALA A 104 -12.75 -19.48 -8.83
N VAL A 105 -11.98 -19.93 -9.81
CA VAL A 105 -12.23 -21.19 -10.52
C VAL A 105 -10.99 -22.07 -10.51
N SER A 106 -11.19 -23.38 -10.50
CA SER A 106 -10.12 -24.34 -10.72
C SER A 106 -9.58 -24.20 -12.14
N LYS A 107 -8.24 -24.21 -12.29
CA LYS A 107 -7.59 -24.16 -13.60
C LYS A 107 -6.24 -24.85 -13.51
N TYR A 108 -6.10 -25.91 -14.26
CA TYR A 108 -4.85 -26.66 -14.33
C TYR A 108 -3.92 -26.12 -15.41
N ASP A 109 -2.70 -25.81 -15.04
CA ASP A 109 -1.59 -25.59 -15.95
C ASP A 109 -0.30 -25.99 -15.23
N GLU A 110 0.28 -27.12 -15.67
CA GLU A 110 1.49 -27.67 -15.06
C GLU A 110 2.74 -26.80 -15.36
N SER A 111 2.81 -26.23 -16.55
CA SER A 111 4.01 -25.45 -16.96
C SER A 111 4.14 -24.16 -16.16
N LEU A 112 3.02 -23.56 -15.83
CA LEU A 112 2.94 -22.33 -15.03
C LEU A 112 2.67 -22.61 -13.55
N ASP A 113 2.58 -23.87 -13.14
CA ASP A 113 2.15 -24.29 -11.80
C ASP A 113 0.91 -23.55 -11.34
N ILE A 114 -0.13 -23.53 -12.18
CA ILE A 114 -1.42 -22.92 -11.84
C ILE A 114 -2.40 -24.01 -11.41
N GLY A 115 -3.00 -23.83 -10.23
CA GLY A 115 -4.05 -24.70 -9.71
C GLY A 115 -5.41 -24.01 -9.62
N ALA A 116 -5.43 -22.70 -9.41
CA ALA A 116 -6.65 -21.92 -9.44
C ALA A 116 -6.41 -20.49 -9.89
N VAL A 117 -7.45 -19.87 -10.44
CA VAL A 117 -7.43 -18.50 -10.94
C VAL A 117 -8.69 -17.73 -10.55
N VAL A 118 -8.58 -16.40 -10.48
CA VAL A 118 -9.72 -15.51 -10.56
C VAL A 118 -9.66 -14.79 -11.90
N PRO A 119 -10.70 -14.89 -12.76
CA PRO A 119 -10.77 -14.08 -13.98
C PRO A 119 -10.82 -12.58 -13.62
N VAL A 120 -10.02 -11.77 -14.28
CA VAL A 120 -9.95 -10.34 -13.98
C VAL A 120 -9.97 -9.48 -15.25
N GLU A 121 -10.16 -8.20 -15.05
CA GLU A 121 -9.86 -7.13 -15.98
C GLU A 121 -8.70 -6.33 -15.40
N SER A 122 -7.55 -6.28 -16.09
CA SER A 122 -6.30 -5.75 -15.55
C SER A 122 -5.79 -4.56 -16.35
N TYR A 123 -5.25 -3.56 -15.65
CA TYR A 123 -4.66 -2.37 -16.25
C TYR A 123 -3.30 -2.06 -15.64
N LEU A 124 -2.37 -1.65 -16.50
CA LEU A 124 -1.07 -1.13 -16.07
C LEU A 124 -1.24 0.24 -15.41
N VAL A 125 -0.71 0.38 -14.21
CA VAL A 125 -0.71 1.65 -13.46
C VAL A 125 0.62 2.39 -13.63
N GLY A 126 1.75 1.69 -13.59
CA GLY A 126 3.09 2.24 -13.65
C GLY A 126 3.87 2.02 -12.36
N LEU A 127 4.91 2.82 -12.12
CA LEU A 127 5.80 2.67 -10.97
C LEU A 127 5.27 3.36 -9.71
N GLU A 128 4.51 4.43 -9.86
CA GLU A 128 4.09 5.27 -8.74
C GLU A 128 2.71 4.87 -8.21
N VAL A 129 2.70 4.36 -7.01
CA VAL A 129 1.51 3.98 -6.24
C VAL A 129 1.68 4.42 -4.79
N PRO A 130 0.58 4.61 -4.03
CA PRO A 130 0.66 4.96 -2.61
C PRO A 130 1.62 4.07 -1.82
N GLY A 131 2.31 4.66 -0.86
CA GLY A 131 3.29 3.97 -0.02
C GLY A 131 2.73 2.73 0.68
N GLN A 132 1.44 2.70 1.00
CA GLN A 132 0.78 1.52 1.54
C GLN A 132 0.78 0.35 0.55
N ILE A 133 0.59 0.61 -0.74
CA ILE A 133 0.63 -0.42 -1.79
C ILE A 133 2.08 -0.85 -2.01
N SER A 134 2.99 0.09 -2.33
CA SER A 134 4.39 -0.22 -2.60
C SER A 134 5.07 -0.91 -1.41
N GLY A 135 4.84 -0.42 -0.19
CA GLY A 135 5.35 -1.01 1.05
C GLY A 135 4.85 -2.43 1.30
N SER A 136 3.65 -2.79 0.81
CA SER A 136 3.14 -4.16 0.92
C SER A 136 3.92 -5.16 0.07
N PHE A 137 4.47 -4.72 -1.08
CA PHE A 137 5.29 -5.55 -1.97
C PHE A 137 6.76 -5.62 -1.55
N ASN A 138 7.26 -4.59 -0.87
CA ASN A 138 8.68 -4.47 -0.54
C ASN A 138 9.08 -5.15 0.79
N ARG A 139 8.13 -5.81 1.47
CA ARG A 139 8.43 -6.56 2.70
C ARG A 139 9.13 -7.87 2.38
N SER A 140 10.32 -8.09 2.93
CA SER A 140 11.12 -9.30 2.73
C SER A 140 10.39 -10.59 3.11
N ASN A 141 9.54 -10.53 4.14
CA ASN A 141 8.74 -11.65 4.63
C ASN A 141 7.25 -11.51 4.26
N GLY A 142 6.93 -10.72 3.24
CA GLY A 142 5.57 -10.57 2.75
C GLY A 142 5.08 -11.87 2.12
N GLY A 143 3.98 -12.44 2.64
CA GLY A 143 3.32 -13.61 2.03
C GLY A 143 2.89 -13.35 0.59
N ILE A 144 2.41 -14.39 -0.10
CA ILE A 144 1.93 -14.28 -1.49
C ILE A 144 0.79 -13.27 -1.59
N ILE A 145 -0.06 -13.18 -0.58
CA ILE A 145 -1.27 -12.36 -0.58
C ILE A 145 -1.40 -11.55 0.71
N GLN A 146 -1.98 -10.35 0.61
CA GLN A 146 -2.26 -9.47 1.75
C GLN A 146 -3.48 -8.61 1.48
N ARG A 147 -4.41 -8.52 2.44
CA ARG A 147 -5.51 -7.55 2.39
C ARG A 147 -4.99 -6.13 2.64
N LEU A 148 -5.46 -5.19 1.83
CA LEU A 148 -5.12 -3.76 1.91
C LEU A 148 -6.29 -2.88 2.36
N ASP A 149 -7.50 -3.43 2.40
CA ASP A 149 -8.78 -2.77 2.67
C ASP A 149 -9.05 -2.48 4.16
N LYS A 150 -8.00 -2.31 4.95
CA LYS A 150 -8.13 -1.92 6.37
C LYS A 150 -8.50 -0.44 6.56
N GLY A 151 -8.32 0.39 5.54
CA GLY A 151 -8.66 1.79 5.52
C GLY A 151 -9.54 2.13 4.30
N GLU A 152 -10.55 2.99 4.50
CA GLU A 152 -11.44 3.43 3.41
C GLU A 152 -10.69 4.18 2.32
N GLU A 153 -9.62 4.88 2.67
CA GLU A 153 -8.79 5.65 1.76
C GLU A 153 -8.16 4.79 0.66
N ILE A 154 -7.60 3.62 1.02
CA ILE A 154 -6.97 2.76 0.02
C ILE A 154 -8.00 2.09 -0.90
N VAL A 155 -9.20 1.85 -0.38
CA VAL A 155 -10.32 1.36 -1.18
C VAL A 155 -10.76 2.43 -2.19
N ALA A 156 -10.93 3.67 -1.74
CA ALA A 156 -11.29 4.80 -2.60
C ALA A 156 -10.22 5.05 -3.67
N TYR A 157 -8.94 5.04 -3.28
CA TYR A 157 -7.83 5.18 -4.22
C TYR A 157 -7.80 4.05 -5.26
N SER A 158 -8.00 2.81 -4.84
CA SER A 158 -8.01 1.67 -5.75
C SER A 158 -9.16 1.75 -6.76
N LYS A 159 -10.36 2.15 -6.33
CA LYS A 159 -11.51 2.42 -7.20
C LYS A 159 -11.21 3.52 -8.22
N TYR A 160 -10.64 4.63 -7.75
CA TYR A 160 -10.24 5.76 -8.58
C TYR A 160 -9.22 5.32 -9.65
N MET A 161 -8.18 4.61 -9.24
CA MET A 161 -7.15 4.16 -10.17
C MET A 161 -7.71 3.19 -11.21
N PHE A 162 -8.60 2.27 -10.80
CA PHE A 162 -9.24 1.38 -11.76
C PHE A 162 -10.08 2.15 -12.78
N ASN A 163 -10.95 3.05 -12.34
CA ASN A 163 -11.75 3.88 -13.22
C ASN A 163 -10.89 4.70 -14.19
N SER A 164 -9.84 5.33 -13.66
CA SER A 164 -8.90 6.14 -14.44
C SER A 164 -8.19 5.33 -15.53
N ARG A 165 -7.77 4.11 -15.22
CA ARG A 165 -7.07 3.24 -16.17
C ARG A 165 -8.02 2.55 -17.16
N ALA A 166 -9.24 2.24 -16.72
CA ALA A 166 -10.29 1.68 -17.57
C ALA A 166 -10.91 2.71 -18.53
N GLY A 167 -10.69 4.01 -18.29
CA GLY A 167 -11.30 5.10 -19.05
C GLY A 167 -12.84 5.18 -18.91
N ARG A 168 -13.38 4.60 -17.83
CA ARG A 168 -14.83 4.55 -17.55
C ARG A 168 -15.12 4.46 -16.07
N ASN A 169 -16.29 4.93 -15.64
CA ASN A 169 -16.74 4.86 -14.26
C ASN A 169 -17.37 3.48 -13.98
N VAL A 170 -16.54 2.56 -13.47
CA VAL A 170 -16.98 1.22 -13.02
C VAL A 170 -17.40 1.26 -11.57
N TYR A 171 -16.69 2.04 -10.76
CA TYR A 171 -16.95 2.20 -9.34
C TYR A 171 -17.46 3.60 -9.04
N GLU A 172 -18.44 3.68 -8.17
CA GLU A 172 -18.77 4.93 -7.51
C GLU A 172 -17.68 5.28 -6.49
N ILE A 173 -17.15 6.50 -6.57
CA ILE A 173 -16.11 7.00 -5.69
C ILE A 173 -16.72 8.00 -4.74
N LYS A 174 -16.82 7.62 -3.49
CA LYS A 174 -17.18 8.57 -2.42
C LYS A 174 -15.97 9.46 -2.17
N ARG A 175 -16.07 10.74 -2.55
CA ARG A 175 -15.02 11.72 -2.27
C ARG A 175 -14.91 11.92 -0.77
N MET A 176 -13.67 12.01 -0.29
CA MET A 176 -13.34 12.18 1.13
C MET A 176 -13.49 13.64 1.53
N GLU A 177 -13.90 13.87 2.75
CA GLU A 177 -14.00 15.20 3.34
C GLU A 177 -12.68 15.61 4.00
N GLY A 178 -12.47 16.93 4.15
CA GLY A 178 -11.29 17.48 4.77
C GLY A 178 -10.18 17.80 3.77
N ASN A 179 -9.01 18.15 4.29
CA ASN A 179 -7.85 18.52 3.49
C ASN A 179 -7.02 17.29 3.07
N LEU A 180 -6.03 17.51 2.22
CA LEU A 180 -5.13 16.45 1.74
C LEU A 180 -4.46 15.70 2.90
N LEU A 181 -3.92 16.42 3.89
CA LEU A 181 -3.13 15.82 4.98
C LEU A 181 -3.97 14.82 5.79
N ASN A 182 -5.27 15.09 5.97
CA ASN A 182 -6.19 14.23 6.70
C ASN A 182 -6.50 12.92 5.97
N ASN A 183 -6.27 12.89 4.66
CA ASN A 183 -6.65 11.81 3.78
C ASN A 183 -5.47 11.00 3.23
N LEU A 184 -4.24 11.51 3.36
CA LEU A 184 -3.04 10.75 3.02
C LEU A 184 -2.91 9.49 3.88
N SER A 185 -2.39 8.43 3.29
CA SER A 185 -1.91 7.29 4.07
C SER A 185 -0.73 7.72 4.96
N SER A 186 -0.49 6.99 6.05
CA SER A 186 0.67 7.30 6.91
C SER A 186 1.99 7.31 6.15
N PHE A 187 2.14 6.46 5.14
CA PHE A 187 3.33 6.39 4.29
C PHE A 187 3.50 7.62 3.41
N ASP A 188 2.40 8.04 2.77
CA ASP A 188 2.44 9.18 1.86
C ASP A 188 2.61 10.49 2.63
N LEU A 189 2.08 10.55 3.87
CA LEU A 189 2.31 11.66 4.78
C LEU A 189 3.76 11.72 5.27
N GLU A 190 4.34 10.58 5.66
CA GLU A 190 5.77 10.46 5.99
C GLU A 190 6.64 10.95 4.83
N GLU A 191 6.34 10.52 3.59
CA GLU A 191 7.06 10.94 2.39
C GLU A 191 6.92 12.44 2.12
N LEU A 192 5.72 13.01 2.31
CA LEU A 192 5.50 14.45 2.17
C LEU A 192 6.33 15.27 3.18
N VAL A 193 6.39 14.83 4.44
CA VAL A 193 7.18 15.49 5.49
C VAL A 193 8.68 15.32 5.21
N ILE A 194 9.13 14.17 4.75
CA ILE A 194 10.53 13.94 4.34
C ILE A 194 10.89 14.88 3.18
N SER A 195 10.04 14.99 2.17
CA SER A 195 10.22 15.90 1.04
C SER A 195 10.28 17.37 1.50
N TYR A 196 9.42 17.77 2.43
CA TYR A 196 9.45 19.09 3.04
C TYR A 196 10.80 19.39 3.70
N LEU A 197 11.32 18.49 4.50
CA LEU A 197 12.61 18.67 5.16
C LEU A 197 13.76 18.74 4.14
N GLN A 198 13.70 17.95 3.09
CA GLN A 198 14.73 17.94 2.06
C GLN A 198 14.73 19.22 1.20
N ILE A 199 13.55 19.66 0.77
CA ILE A 199 13.39 20.74 -0.21
C ILE A 199 13.34 22.10 0.51
N ALA A 200 12.45 22.27 1.49
CA ALA A 200 12.22 23.56 2.14
C ALA A 200 13.24 23.86 3.25
N LYS A 201 13.67 22.83 4.01
CA LYS A 201 14.61 23.03 5.13
C LYS A 201 16.08 22.76 4.74
N GLY A 202 16.33 22.24 3.53
CA GLY A 202 17.70 22.07 3.00
C GLY A 202 18.47 20.90 3.60
N TYR A 203 17.78 19.82 3.93
CA TYR A 203 18.39 18.57 4.37
C TYR A 203 18.54 17.56 3.22
N TYR A 204 19.23 16.46 3.50
CA TYR A 204 19.13 15.21 2.76
C TYR A 204 18.94 14.07 3.73
N VAL A 205 18.11 13.09 3.35
CA VAL A 205 17.83 11.90 4.16
C VAL A 205 18.98 10.90 4.06
N LEU A 206 19.31 10.26 5.18
CA LEU A 206 20.23 9.15 5.20
C LEU A 206 19.46 7.86 4.87
N SER A 207 19.66 7.30 3.70
CA SER A 207 18.88 6.15 3.19
C SER A 207 18.93 4.90 4.09
N ASN A 208 20.03 4.70 4.80
CA ASN A 208 20.20 3.60 5.74
C ASN A 208 19.49 3.81 7.10
N SER A 209 19.06 5.05 7.37
CA SER A 209 18.33 5.41 8.59
C SER A 209 16.82 5.31 8.44
N ILE A 210 16.32 5.15 7.20
CA ILE A 210 14.88 5.00 6.98
C ILE A 210 14.40 3.78 7.75
N ALA A 211 13.59 4.03 8.77
CA ALA A 211 13.21 3.01 9.74
C ALA A 211 12.55 1.83 9.05
N LYS A 212 13.19 0.69 9.11
CA LYS A 212 12.51 -0.60 8.93
C LYS A 212 11.60 -0.73 10.15
N ARG A 213 10.39 -0.22 10.07
CA ARG A 213 9.32 -0.23 11.11
C ARG A 213 9.62 -1.18 12.28
N SER A 214 10.65 -0.85 13.03
CA SER A 214 11.04 -1.52 14.24
C SER A 214 10.32 -0.83 15.40
N THR A 215 9.72 -1.58 16.27
CA THR A 215 9.02 -1.07 17.47
C THR A 215 9.94 -0.35 18.46
N THR A 216 11.25 -0.37 18.22
CA THR A 216 12.28 0.15 19.15
C THR A 216 12.82 1.53 18.77
N ILE A 217 12.52 2.06 17.57
CA ILE A 217 13.01 3.36 17.11
C ILE A 217 11.86 4.35 17.07
N ASN A 218 12.02 5.49 17.77
CA ASN A 218 11.00 6.53 17.88
C ASN A 218 11.06 7.60 16.76
N VAL A 219 11.85 7.38 15.69
CA VAL A 219 12.01 8.32 14.58
C VAL A 219 11.88 7.60 13.25
N GLU A 220 11.37 8.30 12.23
CA GLU A 220 11.19 7.73 10.89
C GLU A 220 12.51 7.63 10.14
N CYS A 221 13.33 8.68 10.19
CA CYS A 221 14.64 8.71 9.55
C CYS A 221 15.53 9.85 10.08
N GLU A 222 16.81 9.77 9.71
CA GLU A 222 17.82 10.79 10.02
C GLU A 222 18.17 11.61 8.79
N PHE A 223 18.58 12.86 9.05
CA PHE A 223 18.98 13.82 8.03
C PHE A 223 20.31 14.46 8.34
N ARG A 224 20.95 15.00 7.29
CA ARG A 224 22.08 15.90 7.39
C ARG A 224 21.79 17.17 6.60
N SER A 225 22.27 18.32 7.11
CA SER A 225 22.18 19.58 6.38
C SER A 225 23.01 19.54 5.09
N ARG A 226 22.46 20.13 4.03
CA ARG A 226 23.20 20.39 2.78
C ARG A 226 24.16 21.57 2.91
N ARG A 227 24.00 22.40 3.95
CA ARG A 227 24.82 23.60 4.18
C ARG A 227 26.08 23.22 4.93
N LYS A 228 27.21 23.32 4.27
CA LYS A 228 28.52 22.97 4.86
C LYS A 228 28.89 23.92 6.05
N GLU A 229 28.44 25.15 5.98
CA GLU A 229 28.70 26.19 7.00
C GLU A 229 27.93 25.92 8.30
N TYR A 230 26.83 25.16 8.22
CA TYR A 230 25.98 24.81 9.35
C TYR A 230 25.66 23.30 9.32
N PRO A 231 26.64 22.45 9.71
CA PRO A 231 26.46 21.01 9.67
C PRO A 231 25.52 20.53 10.77
N GLN A 232 24.22 20.55 10.47
CA GLN A 232 23.18 20.10 11.40
C GLN A 232 22.80 18.64 11.14
N LYS A 233 22.48 17.93 12.22
CA LYS A 233 21.85 16.63 12.23
C LYS A 233 20.36 16.82 12.58
N ALA A 234 19.47 16.10 11.91
CA ALA A 234 18.07 16.13 12.27
C ALA A 234 17.44 14.75 12.24
N VAL A 235 16.36 14.61 12.98
CA VAL A 235 15.46 13.45 12.94
C VAL A 235 14.02 13.93 12.83
N VAL A 236 13.14 13.08 12.34
CA VAL A 236 11.71 13.38 12.26
C VAL A 236 10.87 12.24 12.81
N GLN A 237 9.79 12.60 13.49
CA GLN A 237 8.68 11.70 13.83
C GLN A 237 7.40 12.24 13.25
N VAL A 238 6.69 11.38 12.53
CA VAL A 238 5.40 11.67 11.89
C VAL A 238 4.32 10.82 12.50
N LYS A 239 3.20 11.43 12.83
CA LYS A 239 1.97 10.72 13.23
C LYS A 239 0.84 11.15 12.31
N SER A 240 0.08 10.17 11.84
CA SER A 240 -1.12 10.41 11.03
C SER A 240 -2.09 11.37 11.74
N PRO A 241 -2.83 12.22 11.02
CA PRO A 241 -3.91 13.03 11.59
C PRO A 241 -4.98 12.23 12.36
N ARG A 242 -5.07 10.93 12.09
CA ARG A 242 -5.97 9.99 12.81
C ARG A 242 -5.34 9.44 14.11
N TYR A 243 -4.13 9.83 14.43
CA TYR A 243 -3.48 9.42 15.68
C TYR A 243 -4.17 10.09 16.87
N SER A 244 -4.76 9.29 17.75
CA SER A 244 -5.51 9.76 18.92
C SER A 244 -4.64 10.06 20.15
N GLY A 245 -3.35 9.72 20.08
CA GLY A 245 -2.40 9.95 21.16
C GLY A 245 -1.77 11.35 21.13
N VAL A 246 -0.95 11.60 22.12
CA VAL A 246 -0.12 12.81 22.23
C VAL A 246 1.33 12.44 21.91
N LEU A 247 1.98 13.24 21.08
CA LEU A 247 3.42 13.13 20.83
C LEU A 247 4.16 14.05 21.79
N ASP A 248 4.74 13.46 22.85
CA ASP A 248 5.50 14.23 23.83
C ASP A 248 6.94 14.45 23.37
N ALA A 249 7.33 15.72 23.18
CA ALA A 249 8.67 16.11 22.76
C ALA A 249 9.77 15.66 23.76
N LEU A 250 9.43 15.50 25.03
CA LEU A 250 10.39 15.02 26.04
C LEU A 250 10.91 13.62 25.74
N SER A 251 10.16 12.80 25.04
CA SER A 251 10.58 11.46 24.59
C SER A 251 11.80 11.49 23.67
N PHE A 252 12.10 12.65 23.06
CA PHE A 252 13.23 12.84 22.13
C PHE A 252 14.42 13.56 22.74
N LYS A 253 14.42 13.76 24.07
CA LYS A 253 15.49 14.47 24.78
C LYS A 253 16.88 13.92 24.49
N GLN A 254 17.01 12.60 24.31
CA GLN A 254 18.29 11.98 24.00
C GLN A 254 18.84 12.46 22.65
N TYR A 255 18.01 12.54 21.61
CA TYR A 255 18.42 13.05 20.29
C TYR A 255 18.91 14.50 20.39
N ILE A 256 18.20 15.33 21.16
CA ILE A 256 18.58 16.74 21.36
C ILE A 256 19.92 16.84 22.10
N ASN A 257 20.13 16.02 23.13
CA ASN A 257 21.40 15.97 23.86
C ASN A 257 22.57 15.54 22.97
N ASP A 258 22.30 14.68 21.97
CA ASP A 258 23.29 14.24 20.98
C ASP A 258 23.46 15.25 19.81
N GLY A 259 22.85 16.44 19.93
CA GLY A 259 23.01 17.53 18.99
C GLY A 259 22.11 17.45 17.73
N TYR A 260 21.03 16.71 17.79
CA TYR A 260 20.03 16.67 16.70
C TYR A 260 19.00 17.78 16.87
N ILE A 261 18.50 18.26 15.75
CA ILE A 261 17.21 18.95 15.67
C ILE A 261 16.13 17.91 15.49
N VAL A 262 15.10 17.97 16.32
CA VAL A 262 13.96 17.03 16.28
C VAL A 262 12.78 17.72 15.62
N TYR A 263 12.31 17.21 14.50
CA TYR A 263 11.08 17.64 13.85
C TYR A 263 9.94 16.70 14.21
N LEU A 264 8.81 17.29 14.62
CA LEU A 264 7.62 16.53 15.01
C LEU A 264 6.43 16.98 14.17
N TYR A 265 5.72 16.02 13.60
CA TYR A 265 4.42 16.24 12.97
C TYR A 265 3.39 15.29 13.58
N ALA A 266 2.38 15.82 14.22
CA ALA A 266 1.27 15.07 14.81
C ALA A 266 0.09 16.00 15.08
N PRO A 267 -1.15 15.48 15.20
CA PRO A 267 -2.34 16.27 15.58
C PRO A 267 -2.17 16.98 16.92
N LYS A 268 -1.48 16.35 17.85
CA LYS A 268 -1.18 16.92 19.16
C LYS A 268 0.26 16.63 19.55
N VAL A 269 1.03 17.74 19.73
CA VAL A 269 2.41 17.72 20.22
C VAL A 269 2.43 18.50 21.52
N GLU A 270 3.09 17.96 22.55
CA GLU A 270 3.28 18.61 23.84
C GLU A 270 4.76 18.85 24.14
N ASN A 271 5.05 19.85 24.95
CA ASN A 271 6.39 20.21 25.44
C ASN A 271 7.42 20.58 24.35
N ALA A 272 7.04 20.80 23.09
CA ALA A 272 7.98 21.20 22.03
C ALA A 272 8.57 22.58 22.31
N ASP A 273 7.78 23.50 22.83
CA ASP A 273 8.16 24.87 23.25
C ASP A 273 9.20 24.90 24.38
N LYS A 274 9.28 23.85 25.20
CA LYS A 274 10.23 23.71 26.32
C LYS A 274 11.61 23.19 25.87
N MET A 275 11.76 22.85 24.59
CA MET A 275 12.96 22.20 24.09
C MET A 275 13.56 22.99 22.90
N ARG A 276 14.74 23.61 23.09
CA ARG A 276 15.37 24.53 22.12
C ARG A 276 15.53 23.99 20.69
N ASN A 277 15.76 22.70 20.52
CA ASN A 277 16.00 22.06 19.23
C ASN A 277 14.86 21.08 18.84
N CYS A 278 13.67 21.33 19.34
CA CYS A 278 12.47 20.62 18.95
C CYS A 278 11.55 21.54 18.16
N ILE A 279 11.15 21.15 16.96
CA ILE A 279 10.37 21.97 16.04
C ILE A 279 9.12 21.17 15.66
N GLN A 280 7.95 21.73 15.99
CA GLN A 280 6.69 21.21 15.48
C GLN A 280 6.46 21.73 14.06
N ILE A 281 6.18 20.83 13.13
CA ILE A 281 5.72 21.17 11.77
C ILE A 281 4.20 21.34 11.85
N THR A 282 3.68 22.45 11.30
CA THR A 282 2.25 22.73 11.27
C THR A 282 1.60 22.26 9.97
N ASP A 283 0.27 22.03 10.02
CA ASP A 283 -0.52 21.74 8.83
C ASP A 283 -0.41 22.85 7.78
N GLU A 284 -0.38 24.11 8.22
CA GLU A 284 -0.27 25.26 7.34
C GLU A 284 1.08 25.28 6.57
N GLU A 285 2.20 25.04 7.27
CA GLU A 285 3.51 24.93 6.65
C GLU A 285 3.54 23.80 5.61
N LEU A 286 3.01 22.64 5.96
CA LEU A 286 3.04 21.46 5.10
C LEU A 286 2.11 21.61 3.89
N MET A 287 0.93 22.20 4.07
CA MET A 287 0.01 22.49 2.96
C MET A 287 0.55 23.58 2.03
N THR A 288 1.22 24.61 2.59
CA THR A 288 1.89 25.66 1.79
C THR A 288 3.02 25.03 0.97
N PHE A 289 3.83 24.18 1.59
CA PHE A 289 4.88 23.44 0.89
C PHE A 289 4.31 22.58 -0.23
N TYR A 290 3.26 21.80 0.04
CA TYR A 290 2.61 20.97 -0.95
C TYR A 290 2.14 21.77 -2.16
N LYS A 291 1.39 22.85 -1.93
CA LYS A 291 0.87 23.70 -3.03
C LYS A 291 1.98 24.28 -3.90
N ASN A 292 3.06 24.73 -3.28
CA ASN A 292 4.17 25.37 -3.98
C ASN A 292 5.10 24.37 -4.72
N ASN A 293 5.07 23.10 -4.35
CA ASN A 293 5.99 22.10 -4.88
C ASN A 293 5.30 20.91 -5.55
N LYS A 294 3.99 21.01 -5.81
CA LYS A 294 3.16 19.92 -6.34
C LYS A 294 3.76 19.26 -7.59
N SER A 295 4.37 20.04 -8.48
CA SER A 295 4.94 19.53 -9.74
C SER A 295 6.17 18.63 -9.60
N ILE A 296 6.79 18.62 -8.43
CA ILE A 296 7.99 17.80 -8.14
C ILE A 296 7.72 16.74 -7.08
N LEU A 297 6.51 16.69 -6.54
CA LEU A 297 6.09 15.65 -5.60
C LEU A 297 5.63 14.40 -6.35
N PRO A 298 5.81 13.20 -5.76
CA PRO A 298 5.37 11.95 -6.38
C PRO A 298 3.87 11.93 -6.70
N ASP A 299 3.52 11.32 -7.82
CA ASP A 299 2.13 11.05 -8.20
C ASP A 299 1.35 10.30 -7.12
N SER A 300 2.03 9.45 -6.34
CA SER A 300 1.46 8.74 -5.20
C SER A 300 0.88 9.68 -4.14
N ILE A 301 1.40 10.91 -4.03
CA ILE A 301 0.90 11.95 -3.13
C ILE A 301 -0.13 12.83 -3.85
N THR A 302 0.19 13.32 -5.05
CA THR A 302 -0.63 14.33 -5.72
C THR A 302 -1.97 13.80 -6.21
N LYS A 303 -2.06 12.53 -6.56
CA LYS A 303 -3.31 11.89 -7.01
C LYS A 303 -4.40 11.81 -5.94
N TRP A 304 -4.04 11.94 -4.66
CA TRP A 304 -5.03 11.96 -3.59
C TRP A 304 -5.98 13.16 -3.68
N GLU A 305 -5.56 14.28 -4.26
CA GLU A 305 -6.47 15.42 -4.45
C GLU A 305 -7.73 15.06 -5.23
N ASN A 306 -7.63 14.15 -6.21
CA ASN A 306 -8.77 13.72 -7.01
C ASN A 306 -9.85 12.97 -6.19
N LEU A 307 -9.51 12.60 -4.97
CA LEU A 307 -10.39 11.88 -4.05
C LEU A 307 -11.00 12.78 -2.96
N ILE A 308 -10.62 14.05 -2.93
CA ILE A 308 -11.06 15.01 -1.93
C ILE A 308 -12.18 15.87 -2.52
N LYS A 309 -13.16 16.23 -1.69
CA LYS A 309 -14.17 17.23 -2.06
C LYS A 309 -13.50 18.60 -2.07
N GLU A 310 -13.76 19.37 -3.13
CA GLU A 310 -13.44 20.79 -3.18
C GLU A 310 -14.30 21.57 -2.20
#